data_b1ed8537a2072923b938a5f1f79b976f
#
_entry.id   b1ed8537a2072923b938a5f1f79b976f
#
_cell.length_a   1.000
_cell.length_b   1.000
_cell.length_c   1.000
_cell.angle_alpha   90.00
_cell.angle_beta   90.00
_cell.angle_gamma   90.00
#
_symmetry.space_group_name_H-M   'P 1'
#
loop_
_entity.id
_entity.type
_entity.pdbx_description
1 polymer ?
#
loop_
_entity_poly.entity_id
_entity_poly.type
_entity_poly.pdbx_seq_one_letter_code
_entity_poly.pdbx_strand_id
1 'polypeptide(L)'
;YPHEDRVDKLGYVPDEIGKQIEEKSKEVGLFAANLPEKYGGGGLDYSSMMIVEREYGKTSHALHSWIARPTEILLACNEKQMEEYLYPCVKGDKRELFALTEPDAGSDIMSMKSNAKKEGADWILNGSKHFISGPCMPDFAIVFAATGEDETPRGKRKRITAFLVDVGIPGFDIQEGTKCISYRGYKNYQLSFNDVRLSADKILGTEGNGLSLSGKWLGMGRIWVGATCCGKAERILDLALDWAAQRKQFGKPIGTFQATGFKLADMKMNLRAADLLVKDAVDRALSGQMMDEDAAIVKIFCSEMLNKVADDTVQIFGGMGLMEEMPIERLWRDSRLERIWDGTSEI
;
A
#
# COMPACT_ATOMS: atom_id res chain seq x y z
N TYR A 1 1.66 17.19 -7.92
CA TYR A 1 2.66 17.00 -9.00
C TYR A 1 3.94 17.84 -8.84
N PRO A 2 3.91 19.08 -8.30
CA PRO A 2 5.10 19.96 -8.33
C PRO A 2 6.32 19.43 -7.58
N HIS A 3 6.16 18.48 -6.67
CA HIS A 3 7.25 17.92 -5.88
C HIS A 3 7.73 16.54 -6.36
N GLU A 4 7.06 15.93 -7.34
CA GLU A 4 7.33 14.54 -7.75
C GLU A 4 8.74 14.34 -8.27
N ASP A 5 9.23 15.21 -9.16
CA ASP A 5 10.58 15.11 -9.71
C ASP A 5 11.65 15.30 -8.66
N ARG A 6 11.44 16.23 -7.71
CA ARG A 6 12.36 16.45 -6.61
C ARG A 6 12.43 15.21 -5.72
N VAL A 7 11.29 14.61 -5.36
CA VAL A 7 11.21 13.42 -4.50
C VAL A 7 11.82 12.21 -5.19
N ASP A 8 11.53 12.00 -6.47
CA ASP A 8 12.10 10.89 -7.25
C ASP A 8 13.63 10.96 -7.31
N LYS A 9 14.19 12.15 -7.56
CA LYS A 9 15.65 12.37 -7.61
C LYS A 9 16.32 12.22 -6.26
N LEU A 10 15.70 12.71 -5.19
CA LEU A 10 16.24 12.61 -3.83
C LEU A 10 16.11 11.17 -3.28
N GLY A 11 15.07 10.43 -3.67
CA GLY A 11 14.74 9.12 -3.10
C GLY A 11 14.16 9.19 -1.68
N TYR A 12 13.72 10.36 -1.25
CA TYR A 12 12.96 10.58 -0.01
C TYR A 12 12.10 11.84 -0.13
N VAL A 13 11.05 11.93 0.68
CA VAL A 13 10.22 13.12 0.80
C VAL A 13 10.85 14.04 1.86
N PRO A 14 11.26 15.27 1.51
CA PRO A 14 11.72 16.23 2.51
C PRO A 14 10.66 16.50 3.58
N ASP A 15 11.07 16.59 4.85
CA ASP A 15 10.15 16.74 5.98
C ASP A 15 9.22 17.95 5.83
N GLU A 16 9.72 19.06 5.29
CA GLU A 16 8.92 20.27 5.06
C GLU A 16 7.77 20.01 4.07
N ILE A 17 7.99 19.18 3.05
CA ILE A 17 6.96 18.81 2.06
C ILE A 17 5.97 17.83 2.71
N GLY A 18 6.48 16.83 3.42
CA GLY A 18 5.65 15.85 4.12
C GLY A 18 4.70 16.51 5.12
N LYS A 19 5.21 17.39 5.97
CA LYS A 19 4.41 18.14 6.96
C LYS A 19 3.36 19.05 6.30
N GLN A 20 3.70 19.74 5.22
CA GLN A 20 2.74 20.55 4.47
C GLN A 20 1.57 19.71 3.93
N ILE A 21 1.86 18.50 3.40
CA ILE A 21 0.84 17.57 2.91
C ILE A 21 -0.04 17.10 4.09
N GLU A 22 0.57 16.73 5.20
CA GLU A 22 -0.13 16.29 6.41
C GLU A 22 -1.07 17.39 6.94
N GLU A 23 -0.56 18.60 7.16
CA GLU A 23 -1.34 19.74 7.63
C GLU A 23 -2.51 20.02 6.70
N LYS A 24 -2.25 20.07 5.38
CA LYS A 24 -3.30 20.30 4.39
C LYS A 24 -4.34 19.19 4.39
N SER A 25 -3.93 17.94 4.56
CA SER A 25 -4.86 16.80 4.62
C SER A 25 -5.77 16.86 5.86
N LYS A 26 -5.25 17.34 7.00
CA LYS A 26 -6.04 17.60 8.21
C LYS A 26 -7.06 18.71 8.00
N GLU A 27 -6.64 19.83 7.38
CA GLU A 27 -7.53 20.96 7.08
C GLU A 27 -8.73 20.55 6.20
N VAL A 28 -8.53 19.67 5.22
CA VAL A 28 -9.57 19.24 4.29
C VAL A 28 -10.29 17.94 4.71
N GLY A 29 -9.99 17.40 5.88
CA GLY A 29 -10.65 16.21 6.44
C GLY A 29 -10.26 14.87 5.78
N LEU A 30 -9.12 14.81 5.09
CA LEU A 30 -8.63 13.57 4.46
C LEU A 30 -7.65 12.78 5.33
N PHE A 31 -7.11 13.39 6.39
CA PHE A 31 -6.24 12.69 7.33
C PHE A 31 -7.05 11.69 8.15
N ALA A 32 -6.61 10.43 8.23
CA ALA A 32 -7.32 9.34 8.90
C ALA A 32 -8.80 9.18 8.44
N ALA A 33 -9.11 9.55 7.20
CA ALA A 33 -10.46 9.55 6.66
C ALA A 33 -11.11 8.15 6.60
N ASN A 34 -10.30 7.10 6.54
CA ASN A 34 -10.72 5.69 6.54
C ASN A 34 -11.21 5.18 7.90
N LEU A 35 -10.86 5.85 9.00
CA LEU A 35 -11.26 5.40 10.34
C LEU A 35 -12.56 6.04 10.80
N PRO A 36 -13.38 5.33 11.60
CA PRO A 36 -14.66 5.85 12.09
C PRO A 36 -14.52 7.13 12.92
N GLU A 37 -15.50 8.04 12.80
CA GLU A 37 -15.56 9.31 13.54
C GLU A 37 -15.47 9.15 15.06
N LYS A 38 -16.05 8.07 15.63
CA LYS A 38 -15.98 7.76 17.05
C LYS A 38 -14.56 7.58 17.60
N TYR A 39 -13.59 7.33 16.73
CA TYR A 39 -12.16 7.25 17.06
C TYR A 39 -11.38 8.51 16.63
N GLY A 40 -12.09 9.53 16.14
CA GLY A 40 -11.49 10.78 15.65
C GLY A 40 -11.08 10.76 14.19
N GLY A 41 -11.41 9.70 13.45
CA GLY A 41 -11.21 9.61 12.01
C GLY A 41 -12.25 10.41 11.20
N GLY A 42 -12.09 10.46 9.88
CA GLY A 42 -13.01 11.16 8.98
C GLY A 42 -14.29 10.41 8.64
N GLY A 43 -14.37 9.11 8.96
CA GLY A 43 -15.58 8.29 8.80
C GLY A 43 -16.08 8.12 7.38
N LEU A 44 -15.21 8.28 6.36
CA LEU A 44 -15.60 8.07 4.98
C LEU A 44 -16.02 6.62 4.74
N ASP A 45 -17.14 6.45 4.05
CA ASP A 45 -17.57 5.13 3.60
C ASP A 45 -16.70 4.61 2.44
N TYR A 46 -16.84 3.34 2.10
CA TYR A 46 -16.03 2.71 1.05
C TYR A 46 -16.21 3.35 -0.33
N SER A 47 -17.40 3.89 -0.66
CA SER A 47 -17.60 4.60 -1.93
C SER A 47 -16.82 5.90 -1.98
N SER A 48 -16.84 6.66 -0.91
CA SER A 48 -16.07 7.91 -0.77
C SER A 48 -14.57 7.63 -0.76
N MET A 49 -14.13 6.60 0.00
CA MET A 49 -12.73 6.16 0.01
C MET A 49 -12.25 5.70 -1.37
N MET A 50 -13.08 4.99 -2.15
CA MET A 50 -12.74 4.62 -3.53
C MET A 50 -12.39 5.83 -4.39
N ILE A 51 -13.16 6.92 -4.29
CA ILE A 51 -12.90 8.16 -5.02
C ILE A 51 -11.58 8.79 -4.55
N VAL A 52 -11.36 8.84 -3.25
CA VAL A 52 -10.13 9.39 -2.65
C VAL A 52 -8.91 8.59 -3.10
N GLU A 53 -8.95 7.26 -3.03
CA GLU A 53 -7.85 6.40 -3.46
C GLU A 53 -7.56 6.53 -4.96
N ARG A 54 -8.61 6.65 -5.76
CA ARG A 54 -8.46 6.89 -7.19
C ARG A 54 -7.74 8.21 -7.48
N GLU A 55 -8.06 9.28 -6.75
CA GLU A 55 -7.35 10.55 -6.87
C GLU A 55 -5.91 10.48 -6.34
N TYR A 56 -5.65 9.73 -5.27
CA TYR A 56 -4.29 9.46 -4.79
C TYR A 56 -3.44 8.77 -5.86
N GLY A 57 -4.02 7.85 -6.63
CA GLY A 57 -3.34 7.18 -7.74
C GLY A 57 -2.77 8.12 -8.79
N LYS A 58 -3.31 9.31 -8.96
CA LYS A 58 -2.82 10.31 -9.92
C LYS A 58 -1.51 10.98 -9.50
N THR A 59 -1.06 10.82 -8.26
CA THR A 59 0.21 11.39 -7.77
C THR A 59 1.18 10.31 -7.30
N SER A 60 2.40 10.72 -6.94
CA SER A 60 3.41 9.83 -6.38
C SER A 60 2.95 9.22 -5.06
N HIS A 61 3.08 7.90 -4.92
CA HIS A 61 2.78 7.18 -3.69
C HIS A 61 3.56 7.73 -2.49
N ALA A 62 4.83 8.09 -2.69
CA ALA A 62 5.65 8.69 -1.65
C ALA A 62 5.06 9.99 -1.08
N LEU A 63 4.41 10.80 -1.92
CA LEU A 63 3.78 12.05 -1.48
C LEU A 63 2.43 11.80 -0.81
N HIS A 64 1.53 11.03 -1.43
CA HIS A 64 0.20 10.84 -0.83
C HIS A 64 0.23 9.98 0.44
N SER A 65 1.26 9.18 0.68
CA SER A 65 1.41 8.43 1.93
C SER A 65 1.59 9.31 3.18
N TRP A 66 1.91 10.60 3.01
CA TRP A 66 1.89 11.59 4.10
C TRP A 66 0.48 12.04 4.48
N ILE A 67 -0.52 11.81 3.63
CA ILE A 67 -1.92 11.86 4.01
C ILE A 67 -2.20 10.59 4.80
N ALA A 68 -1.94 10.58 6.09
CA ALA A 68 -1.97 9.35 6.86
C ALA A 68 -3.32 8.64 6.75
N ARG A 69 -3.24 7.37 6.49
CA ARG A 69 -4.33 6.41 6.51
C ARG A 69 -3.94 5.30 7.49
N PRO A 70 -4.11 5.56 8.82
CA PRO A 70 -3.76 4.57 9.83
C PRO A 70 -4.47 3.24 9.55
N THR A 71 -3.75 2.13 9.77
CA THR A 71 -4.29 0.82 9.45
C THR A 71 -5.51 0.48 10.31
N GLU A 72 -6.58 -0.01 9.66
CA GLU A 72 -7.81 -0.46 10.36
C GLU A 72 -7.57 -1.66 11.29
N ILE A 73 -6.41 -2.31 11.20
CA ILE A 73 -6.02 -3.36 12.15
C ILE A 73 -5.97 -2.81 13.59
N LEU A 74 -5.64 -1.52 13.77
CA LEU A 74 -5.64 -0.85 15.06
C LEU A 74 -7.03 -0.77 15.72
N LEU A 75 -8.12 -1.03 14.98
CA LEU A 75 -9.45 -1.15 15.56
C LEU A 75 -9.61 -2.41 16.46
N ALA A 76 -8.64 -3.33 16.40
CA ALA A 76 -8.54 -4.47 17.33
C ALA A 76 -7.88 -4.11 18.69
N CYS A 77 -7.45 -2.88 18.88
CA CYS A 77 -6.90 -2.38 20.13
C CYS A 77 -7.92 -2.46 21.27
N ASN A 78 -7.48 -2.88 22.46
CA ASN A 78 -8.24 -2.65 23.70
C ASN A 78 -8.15 -1.17 24.13
N GLU A 79 -8.91 -0.77 25.16
CA GLU A 79 -8.99 0.63 25.60
C GLU A 79 -7.60 1.25 25.88
N LYS A 80 -6.72 0.54 26.60
CA LYS A 80 -5.36 1.00 26.87
C LYS A 80 -4.54 1.17 25.59
N GLN A 81 -4.62 0.21 24.67
CA GLN A 81 -3.93 0.26 23.39
C GLN A 81 -4.49 1.36 22.47
N MET A 82 -5.79 1.67 22.55
CA MET A 82 -6.38 2.79 21.82
C MET A 82 -5.74 4.12 22.24
N GLU A 83 -5.57 4.35 23.54
CA GLU A 83 -4.91 5.56 24.05
C GLU A 83 -3.43 5.63 23.65
N GLU A 84 -2.76 4.48 23.63
CA GLU A 84 -1.31 4.42 23.39
C GLU A 84 -0.95 4.45 21.90
N TYR A 85 -1.82 3.88 21.02
CA TYR A 85 -1.51 3.66 19.60
C TYR A 85 -2.55 4.26 18.65
N LEU A 86 -3.85 3.90 18.77
CA LEU A 86 -4.87 4.28 17.79
C LEU A 86 -5.10 5.79 17.76
N TYR A 87 -5.41 6.40 18.88
CA TYR A 87 -5.67 7.85 18.93
C TYR A 87 -4.46 8.70 18.54
N PRO A 88 -3.21 8.37 18.94
CA PRO A 88 -2.04 9.07 18.42
C PRO A 88 -1.86 8.93 16.91
N CYS A 89 -2.13 7.76 16.32
CA CYS A 89 -2.08 7.59 14.87
C CYS A 89 -3.14 8.43 14.15
N VAL A 90 -4.37 8.47 14.67
CA VAL A 90 -5.45 9.29 14.12
C VAL A 90 -5.15 10.79 14.19
N LYS A 91 -4.44 11.25 15.22
CA LYS A 91 -4.00 12.66 15.35
C LYS A 91 -2.75 12.98 14.49
N GLY A 92 -1.99 11.96 14.11
CA GLY A 92 -0.71 12.10 13.43
C GLY A 92 0.50 12.25 14.36
N ASP A 93 0.31 11.98 15.64
CA ASP A 93 1.36 12.03 16.66
C ASP A 93 2.24 10.78 16.62
N LYS A 94 1.73 9.66 16.09
CA LYS A 94 2.46 8.40 15.87
C LYS A 94 2.24 7.84 14.47
N ARG A 95 3.24 7.09 14.01
CA ARG A 95 3.22 6.35 12.72
C ARG A 95 3.53 4.89 12.97
N GLU A 96 2.72 4.02 12.39
CA GLU A 96 2.90 2.57 12.45
C GLU A 96 3.56 2.02 11.20
N LEU A 97 4.13 0.82 11.33
CA LEU A 97 4.48 -0.05 10.21
C LEU A 97 3.72 -1.38 10.30
N PHE A 98 3.29 -1.89 9.16
CA PHE A 98 2.73 -3.23 9.01
C PHE A 98 3.85 -4.22 8.67
N ALA A 99 4.20 -5.12 9.60
CA ALA A 99 5.38 -5.97 9.51
C ALA A 99 5.02 -7.47 9.42
N LEU A 100 4.64 -7.91 8.20
CA LEU A 100 4.25 -9.29 7.93
C LEU A 100 5.33 -10.06 7.18
N THR A 101 5.79 -9.54 6.03
CA THR A 101 6.72 -10.20 5.09
C THR A 101 8.10 -10.41 5.69
N GLU A 102 8.72 -11.56 5.37
CA GLU A 102 10.09 -11.92 5.75
C GLU A 102 10.96 -12.18 4.51
N PRO A 103 12.30 -12.22 4.66
CA PRO A 103 13.19 -12.54 3.53
C PRO A 103 12.81 -13.82 2.79
N ASP A 104 12.36 -14.84 3.51
CA ASP A 104 12.02 -16.17 2.97
C ASP A 104 10.50 -16.47 2.98
N ALA A 105 9.65 -15.52 3.38
CA ALA A 105 8.21 -15.72 3.50
C ALA A 105 7.44 -14.46 3.04
N GLY A 106 7.20 -14.38 1.74
CA GLY A 106 6.35 -13.35 1.11
C GLY A 106 4.98 -13.93 0.74
N SER A 107 4.89 -14.58 -0.43
CA SER A 107 3.65 -15.25 -0.89
C SER A 107 3.24 -16.39 0.05
N ASP A 108 4.19 -17.18 0.54
CA ASP A 108 3.96 -18.20 1.57
C ASP A 108 4.17 -17.63 2.98
N ILE A 109 3.15 -16.91 3.47
CA ILE A 109 3.16 -16.34 4.83
C ILE A 109 3.32 -17.42 5.90
N MET A 110 2.85 -18.65 5.64
CA MET A 110 2.93 -19.75 6.61
C MET A 110 4.37 -20.26 6.82
N SER A 111 5.28 -19.97 5.90
CA SER A 111 6.71 -20.28 6.04
C SER A 111 7.47 -19.28 6.93
N MET A 112 6.81 -18.25 7.51
CA MET A 112 7.48 -17.26 8.36
C MET A 112 8.30 -17.94 9.47
N LYS A 113 9.46 -17.34 9.76
CA LYS A 113 10.40 -17.80 10.78
C LYS A 113 10.33 -16.98 12.07
N SER A 114 9.86 -15.74 11.98
CA SER A 114 9.64 -14.92 13.18
C SER A 114 8.69 -15.62 14.12
N ASN A 115 9.10 -15.69 15.39
CA ASN A 115 8.35 -16.39 16.43
C ASN A 115 8.38 -15.60 17.74
N ALA A 116 7.34 -15.76 18.53
CA ALA A 116 7.29 -15.27 19.89
C ALA A 116 7.01 -16.44 20.84
N LYS A 117 7.91 -16.67 21.79
CA LYS A 117 7.80 -17.72 22.79
C LYS A 117 7.41 -17.12 24.14
N LYS A 118 6.47 -17.77 24.82
CA LYS A 118 6.03 -17.35 26.13
C LYS A 118 7.09 -17.65 27.20
N GLU A 119 7.44 -16.64 27.99
CA GLU A 119 8.36 -16.75 29.12
C GLU A 119 7.72 -16.10 30.34
N GLY A 120 7.15 -16.91 31.23
CA GLY A 120 6.35 -16.41 32.34
C GLY A 120 5.09 -15.69 31.84
N ALA A 121 4.95 -14.40 32.18
CA ALA A 121 3.86 -13.56 31.72
C ALA A 121 4.15 -12.83 30.39
N ASP A 122 5.41 -12.84 29.95
CA ASP A 122 5.89 -12.12 28.78
C ASP A 122 6.05 -13.02 27.56
N TRP A 123 6.32 -12.39 26.41
CA TRP A 123 6.68 -13.02 25.16
C TRP A 123 8.08 -12.58 24.72
N ILE A 124 8.86 -13.49 24.21
CA ILE A 124 10.19 -13.23 23.64
C ILE A 124 10.09 -13.36 22.15
N LEU A 125 10.14 -12.23 21.44
CA LEU A 125 10.04 -12.13 19.99
C LEU A 125 11.42 -12.22 19.35
N ASN A 126 11.56 -13.12 18.38
CA ASN A 126 12.75 -13.30 17.56
C ASN A 126 12.39 -13.40 16.08
N GLY A 127 13.26 -12.88 15.21
CA GLY A 127 13.10 -12.97 13.76
C GLY A 127 13.49 -11.72 13.02
N SER A 128 13.04 -11.62 11.76
CA SER A 128 13.27 -10.45 10.91
C SER A 128 12.11 -10.22 9.96
N LYS A 129 11.91 -8.96 9.56
CA LYS A 129 10.91 -8.56 8.57
C LYS A 129 11.56 -7.78 7.45
N HIS A 130 11.03 -7.94 6.23
CA HIS A 130 11.60 -7.36 5.01
C HIS A 130 10.51 -6.67 4.19
N PHE A 131 10.89 -5.67 3.38
CA PHE A 131 9.97 -4.85 2.60
C PHE A 131 8.89 -4.17 3.44
N ILE A 132 9.25 -3.73 4.65
CA ILE A 132 8.34 -3.02 5.54
C ILE A 132 8.38 -1.54 5.19
N SER A 133 7.27 -0.99 4.72
CA SER A 133 7.28 0.30 4.04
C SER A 133 6.47 1.37 4.77
N GLY A 134 6.95 2.61 4.71
CA GLY A 134 6.31 3.77 5.31
C GLY A 134 6.87 5.10 4.78
N PRO A 135 6.16 6.21 5.00
CA PRO A 135 6.60 7.53 4.52
C PRO A 135 7.81 8.08 5.27
N CYS A 136 7.96 7.70 6.53
CA CYS A 136 9.03 8.17 7.43
C CYS A 136 9.35 7.09 8.46
N MET A 137 10.30 7.39 9.38
CA MET A 137 10.61 6.51 10.50
C MET A 137 9.37 6.34 11.39
N PRO A 138 9.01 5.10 11.73
CA PRO A 138 7.83 4.81 12.56
C PRO A 138 8.08 5.04 14.06
N ASP A 139 7.00 5.08 14.82
CA ASP A 139 7.03 5.05 16.30
C ASP A 139 6.87 3.61 16.83
N PHE A 140 6.17 2.75 16.08
CA PHE A 140 6.00 1.34 16.41
C PHE A 140 5.74 0.50 15.16
N ALA A 141 5.80 -0.81 15.32
CA ALA A 141 5.44 -1.77 14.28
C ALA A 141 4.36 -2.73 14.77
N ILE A 142 3.42 -3.09 13.88
CA ILE A 142 2.49 -4.20 14.06
C ILE A 142 3.16 -5.43 13.49
N VAL A 143 3.74 -6.27 14.36
CA VAL A 143 4.58 -7.40 13.97
C VAL A 143 3.80 -8.71 14.07
N PHE A 144 3.76 -9.46 12.98
CA PHE A 144 3.16 -10.78 12.92
C PHE A 144 4.22 -11.85 13.17
N ALA A 145 4.00 -12.71 14.18
CA ALA A 145 4.93 -13.76 14.55
C ALA A 145 4.19 -15.05 14.93
N ALA A 146 4.84 -16.21 14.73
CA ALA A 146 4.31 -17.49 15.15
C ALA A 146 4.41 -17.63 16.67
N THR A 147 3.30 -17.94 17.34
CA THR A 147 3.22 -18.18 18.80
C THR A 147 3.00 -19.65 19.15
N GLY A 148 2.92 -20.51 18.15
CA GLY A 148 2.71 -21.95 18.30
C GLY A 148 2.24 -22.58 17.00
N GLU A 149 1.72 -23.80 17.12
CA GLU A 149 1.14 -24.57 16.03
C GLU A 149 -0.20 -25.13 16.45
N ASP A 150 -1.15 -25.17 15.53
CA ASP A 150 -2.46 -25.78 15.70
C ASP A 150 -2.56 -27.02 14.81
N GLU A 151 -3.12 -28.12 15.34
CA GLU A 151 -3.47 -29.29 14.54
C GLU A 151 -4.70 -28.99 13.70
N THR A 152 -4.62 -29.23 12.40
CA THR A 152 -5.73 -29.06 11.46
C THR A 152 -5.94 -30.35 10.64
N PRO A 153 -7.09 -30.54 9.99
CA PRO A 153 -7.29 -31.69 9.11
C PRO A 153 -6.27 -31.83 7.97
N ARG A 154 -5.56 -30.72 7.65
CA ARG A 154 -4.53 -30.64 6.61
C ARG A 154 -3.11 -30.70 7.17
N GLY A 155 -2.94 -31.01 8.46
CA GLY A 155 -1.66 -31.04 9.17
C GLY A 155 -1.46 -29.84 10.10
N LYS A 156 -0.24 -29.68 10.60
CA LYS A 156 0.12 -28.58 11.50
C LYS A 156 0.11 -27.24 10.77
N ARG A 157 -0.48 -26.23 11.40
CA ARG A 157 -0.51 -24.86 10.92
C ARG A 157 0.03 -23.91 11.99
N LYS A 158 0.91 -22.98 11.61
CA LYS A 158 1.41 -21.96 12.53
C LYS A 158 0.27 -21.10 13.05
N ARG A 159 0.27 -20.86 14.36
CA ARG A 159 -0.58 -19.90 15.04
C ARG A 159 0.09 -18.56 14.98
N ILE A 160 -0.47 -17.61 14.25
CA ILE A 160 0.12 -16.28 14.04
C ILE A 160 -0.58 -15.27 14.92
N THR A 161 0.21 -14.51 15.68
CA THR A 161 -0.25 -13.43 16.56
C THR A 161 0.32 -12.09 16.10
N ALA A 162 -0.45 -11.03 16.24
CA ALA A 162 -0.01 -9.66 15.98
C ALA A 162 0.42 -9.00 17.30
N PHE A 163 1.59 -8.33 17.28
CA PHE A 163 2.16 -7.63 18.41
C PHE A 163 2.39 -6.16 18.08
N LEU A 164 2.11 -5.26 19.04
CA LEU A 164 2.49 -3.85 18.99
C LEU A 164 3.90 -3.72 19.60
N VAL A 165 4.87 -3.35 18.76
CA VAL A 165 6.29 -3.32 19.12
C VAL A 165 6.83 -1.90 18.96
N ASP A 166 7.08 -1.22 20.09
CA ASP A 166 7.56 0.15 20.09
C ASP A 166 8.99 0.26 19.59
N VAL A 167 9.31 1.30 18.84
CA VAL A 167 10.67 1.60 18.41
C VAL A 167 11.52 2.00 19.63
N GLY A 168 12.75 1.52 19.67
CA GLY A 168 13.72 1.81 20.73
C GLY A 168 13.68 0.83 21.91
N ILE A 169 12.80 -0.19 21.90
CA ILE A 169 12.91 -1.25 22.91
C ILE A 169 14.15 -2.12 22.67
N PRO A 170 14.78 -2.66 23.73
CA PRO A 170 15.97 -3.50 23.57
C PRO A 170 15.73 -4.71 22.64
N GLY A 171 16.66 -4.94 21.73
CA GLY A 171 16.61 -6.06 20.80
C GLY A 171 15.81 -5.79 19.51
N PHE A 172 15.11 -4.67 19.39
CA PHE A 172 14.46 -4.25 18.14
C PHE A 172 15.32 -3.25 17.39
N ASP A 173 15.73 -3.60 16.17
CA ASP A 173 16.50 -2.74 15.28
C ASP A 173 15.75 -2.52 13.97
N ILE A 174 15.84 -1.29 13.46
CA ILE A 174 15.25 -0.86 12.20
C ILE A 174 16.36 -0.30 11.31
N GLN A 175 16.53 -0.90 10.15
CA GLN A 175 17.49 -0.43 9.15
C GLN A 175 16.77 -0.02 7.87
N GLU A 176 17.28 0.99 7.19
CA GLU A 176 16.83 1.35 5.85
C GLU A 176 17.11 0.19 4.90
N GLY A 177 16.09 -0.25 4.17
CA GLY A 177 16.19 -1.36 3.23
C GLY A 177 16.84 -0.95 1.90
N THR A 178 16.91 -1.90 0.98
CA THR A 178 17.45 -1.67 -0.35
C THR A 178 16.59 -0.69 -1.15
N LYS A 179 17.22 0.12 -2.01
CA LYS A 179 16.51 1.07 -2.87
C LYS A 179 15.65 0.36 -3.89
N CYS A 180 14.37 0.73 -3.95
CA CYS A 180 13.43 0.26 -4.96
C CYS A 180 13.50 1.15 -6.21
N ILE A 181 13.28 0.58 -7.40
CA ILE A 181 13.16 1.35 -8.63
C ILE A 181 11.83 2.10 -8.71
N SER A 182 10.78 1.54 -8.09
CA SER A 182 9.42 2.10 -8.03
C SER A 182 9.22 2.86 -6.74
N TYR A 183 8.31 3.82 -6.75
CA TYR A 183 7.92 4.60 -5.57
C TYR A 183 9.11 5.20 -4.82
N ARG A 184 10.07 5.75 -5.56
CA ARG A 184 11.20 6.45 -4.95
C ARG A 184 10.69 7.54 -4.02
N GLY A 185 11.24 7.56 -2.81
CA GLY A 185 10.79 8.44 -1.73
C GLY A 185 9.83 7.80 -0.73
N TYR A 186 9.21 6.65 -1.05
CA TYR A 186 8.52 5.80 -0.09
C TYR A 186 9.53 4.80 0.48
N LYS A 187 9.82 4.94 1.77
CA LYS A 187 10.89 4.18 2.40
C LYS A 187 10.50 2.72 2.61
N ASN A 188 11.49 1.85 2.47
CA ASN A 188 11.36 0.45 2.81
C ASN A 188 12.41 0.11 3.88
N TYR A 189 12.00 -0.65 4.89
CA TYR A 189 12.80 -0.98 6.06
C TYR A 189 12.99 -2.48 6.18
N GLN A 190 14.11 -2.84 6.82
CA GLN A 190 14.37 -4.17 7.36
C GLN A 190 14.28 -4.07 8.88
N LEU A 191 13.49 -4.97 9.47
CA LEU A 191 13.31 -5.05 10.92
C LEU A 191 14.00 -6.32 11.43
N SER A 192 14.71 -6.22 12.54
CA SER A 192 15.27 -7.39 13.22
C SER A 192 14.89 -7.38 14.70
N PHE A 193 14.58 -8.57 15.20
CA PHE A 193 14.14 -8.81 16.57
C PHE A 193 15.07 -9.87 17.18
N ASN A 194 15.75 -9.50 18.24
CA ASN A 194 16.70 -10.36 18.95
C ASN A 194 16.36 -10.34 20.44
N ASP A 195 15.67 -11.39 20.89
CA ASP A 195 15.16 -11.55 22.24
C ASP A 195 14.36 -10.34 22.76
N VAL A 196 13.52 -9.77 21.89
CA VAL A 196 12.66 -8.64 22.24
C VAL A 196 11.60 -9.09 23.23
N ARG A 197 11.65 -8.55 24.45
CA ARG A 197 10.69 -8.86 25.51
C ARG A 197 9.45 -8.00 25.39
N LEU A 198 8.31 -8.64 25.26
CA LEU A 198 6.99 -8.01 25.13
C LEU A 198 6.08 -8.49 26.24
N SER A 199 5.45 -7.59 26.97
CA SER A 199 4.40 -7.97 27.91
C SER A 199 3.15 -8.45 27.19
N ALA A 200 2.31 -9.24 27.85
CA ALA A 200 1.10 -9.81 27.23
C ALA A 200 0.11 -8.76 26.73
N ASP A 201 0.14 -7.55 27.27
CA ASP A 201 -0.68 -6.41 26.83
C ASP A 201 -0.23 -5.79 25.50
N LYS A 202 0.89 -6.24 24.90
CA LYS A 202 1.31 -5.87 23.55
C LYS A 202 0.71 -6.76 22.44
N ILE A 203 -0.08 -7.78 22.79
CA ILE A 203 -0.86 -8.54 21.79
C ILE A 203 -1.97 -7.66 21.26
N LEU A 204 -2.02 -7.47 19.94
CA LEU A 204 -3.11 -6.78 19.27
C LEU A 204 -4.24 -7.77 18.96
N GLY A 205 -5.43 -7.52 19.48
CA GLY A 205 -6.56 -8.44 19.45
C GLY A 205 -6.35 -9.62 20.39
N THR A 206 -6.28 -10.84 19.87
CA THR A 206 -6.11 -12.08 20.65
C THR A 206 -4.99 -12.95 20.11
N GLU A 207 -4.38 -13.76 20.96
CA GLU A 207 -3.39 -14.75 20.54
C GLU A 207 -3.96 -15.65 19.43
N GLY A 208 -3.20 -15.82 18.34
CA GLY A 208 -3.59 -16.66 17.21
C GLY A 208 -4.49 -15.99 16.17
N ASN A 209 -4.96 -14.76 16.40
CA ASN A 209 -5.87 -14.06 15.47
C ASN A 209 -5.15 -13.19 14.42
N GLY A 210 -3.82 -13.20 14.38
CA GLY A 210 -3.05 -12.33 13.51
C GLY A 210 -3.39 -12.47 12.02
N LEU A 211 -3.56 -13.71 11.51
CA LEU A 211 -3.94 -13.93 10.11
C LEU A 211 -5.33 -13.39 9.77
N SER A 212 -6.29 -13.49 10.68
CA SER A 212 -7.63 -12.92 10.46
C SER A 212 -7.57 -11.40 10.39
N LEU A 213 -6.76 -10.76 11.25
CA LEU A 213 -6.56 -9.31 11.22
C LEU A 213 -5.88 -8.85 9.93
N SER A 214 -4.78 -9.51 9.52
CA SER A 214 -4.08 -9.18 8.29
C SER A 214 -4.93 -9.45 7.05
N GLY A 215 -5.70 -10.54 7.02
CA GLY A 215 -6.56 -10.91 5.89
C GLY A 215 -7.66 -9.89 5.64
N LYS A 216 -8.33 -9.41 6.68
CA LYS A 216 -9.36 -8.36 6.55
C LYS A 216 -8.78 -7.06 5.97
N TRP A 217 -7.61 -6.65 6.46
CA TRP A 217 -6.94 -5.46 5.97
C TRP A 217 -6.47 -5.62 4.52
N LEU A 218 -5.83 -6.75 4.18
CA LEU A 218 -5.38 -7.04 2.82
C LEU A 218 -6.54 -7.14 1.81
N GLY A 219 -7.72 -7.63 2.23
CA GLY A 219 -8.90 -7.69 1.38
C GLY A 219 -9.30 -6.30 0.85
N MET A 220 -9.53 -5.34 1.75
CA MET A 220 -9.84 -3.97 1.35
C MET A 220 -8.64 -3.27 0.72
N GLY A 221 -7.42 -3.51 1.22
CA GLY A 221 -6.19 -2.98 0.66
C GLY A 221 -6.05 -3.26 -0.84
N ARG A 222 -6.39 -4.49 -1.28
CA ARG A 222 -6.38 -4.88 -2.71
C ARG A 222 -7.37 -4.08 -3.55
N ILE A 223 -8.54 -3.73 -3.00
CA ILE A 223 -9.52 -2.87 -3.68
C ILE A 223 -8.96 -1.45 -3.80
N TRP A 224 -8.32 -0.93 -2.74
CA TRP A 224 -7.68 0.39 -2.79
C TRP A 224 -6.51 0.43 -3.78
N VAL A 225 -5.70 -0.63 -3.87
CA VAL A 225 -4.70 -0.78 -4.94
C VAL A 225 -5.36 -0.72 -6.32
N GLY A 226 -6.50 -1.38 -6.51
CA GLY A 226 -7.28 -1.28 -7.75
C GLY A 226 -7.70 0.14 -8.09
N ALA A 227 -8.24 0.88 -7.11
CA ALA A 227 -8.66 2.26 -7.29
C ALA A 227 -7.47 3.19 -7.63
N THR A 228 -6.34 3.06 -6.92
CA THR A 228 -5.12 3.83 -7.22
C THR A 228 -4.55 3.48 -8.60
N CYS A 229 -4.62 2.21 -9.03
CA CYS A 229 -4.24 1.80 -10.38
C CYS A 229 -5.09 2.50 -11.45
N CYS A 230 -6.42 2.61 -11.23
CA CYS A 230 -7.31 3.33 -12.15
C CYS A 230 -6.95 4.81 -12.24
N GLY A 231 -6.70 5.49 -11.13
CA GLY A 231 -6.28 6.89 -11.11
C GLY A 231 -4.94 7.12 -11.83
N LYS A 232 -3.96 6.25 -11.58
CA LYS A 232 -2.66 6.31 -12.25
C LYS A 232 -2.78 6.06 -13.76
N ALA A 233 -3.59 5.08 -14.16
CA ALA A 233 -3.85 4.78 -15.57
C ALA A 233 -4.58 5.93 -16.28
N GLU A 234 -5.51 6.62 -15.61
CA GLU A 234 -6.15 7.82 -16.16
C GLU A 234 -5.12 8.91 -16.47
N ARG A 235 -4.28 9.26 -15.50
CA ARG A 235 -3.21 10.24 -15.70
C ARG A 235 -2.26 9.85 -16.85
N ILE A 236 -1.88 8.58 -16.93
CA ILE A 236 -1.01 8.08 -18.00
C ILE A 236 -1.70 8.17 -19.35
N LEU A 237 -2.99 7.84 -19.43
CA LEU A 237 -3.77 7.95 -20.66
C LEU A 237 -3.90 9.40 -21.12
N ASP A 238 -4.12 10.35 -20.19
CA ASP A 238 -4.18 11.79 -20.52
C ASP A 238 -2.84 12.26 -21.12
N LEU A 239 -1.71 11.88 -20.51
CA LEU A 239 -0.37 12.15 -21.05
C LEU A 239 -0.18 11.57 -22.46
N ALA A 240 -0.66 10.34 -22.68
CA ALA A 240 -0.58 9.68 -24.00
C ALA A 240 -1.42 10.41 -25.07
N LEU A 241 -2.63 10.84 -24.71
CA LEU A 241 -3.53 11.58 -25.59
C LEU A 241 -2.93 12.94 -25.98
N ASP A 242 -2.42 13.70 -25.00
CA ASP A 242 -1.79 14.99 -25.23
C ASP A 242 -0.55 14.88 -26.11
N TRP A 243 0.30 13.90 -25.83
CA TRP A 243 1.48 13.64 -26.65
C TRP A 243 1.11 13.22 -28.08
N ALA A 244 0.18 12.30 -28.25
CA ALA A 244 -0.27 11.83 -29.55
C ALA A 244 -0.91 12.92 -30.40
N ALA A 245 -1.57 13.92 -29.79
CA ALA A 245 -2.15 15.06 -30.47
C ALA A 245 -1.10 16.10 -30.91
N GLN A 246 -0.01 16.25 -30.14
CA GLN A 246 1.01 17.29 -30.39
C GLN A 246 2.19 16.80 -31.22
N ARG A 247 2.67 15.57 -30.94
CA ARG A 247 3.84 15.01 -31.61
C ARG A 247 3.52 14.71 -33.09
N LYS A 248 4.32 15.30 -33.97
CA LYS A 248 4.17 15.09 -35.43
C LYS A 248 5.27 14.21 -35.98
N GLN A 249 4.90 13.26 -36.84
CA GLN A 249 5.78 12.49 -37.69
C GLN A 249 5.11 12.32 -39.05
N PHE A 250 5.90 12.25 -40.15
CA PHE A 250 5.39 12.21 -41.52
C PHE A 250 4.36 13.33 -41.80
N GLY A 251 4.62 14.55 -41.24
CA GLY A 251 3.85 15.76 -41.47
C GLY A 251 2.52 15.88 -40.71
N LYS A 252 2.14 14.93 -39.84
CA LYS A 252 0.87 14.94 -39.12
C LYS A 252 1.01 14.42 -37.68
N PRO A 253 0.05 14.74 -36.78
CA PRO A 253 0.04 14.17 -35.43
C PRO A 253 0.06 12.67 -35.42
N ILE A 254 0.83 12.06 -34.50
CA ILE A 254 0.96 10.59 -34.43
C ILE A 254 -0.35 9.90 -34.04
N GLY A 255 -1.24 10.58 -33.31
CA GLY A 255 -2.58 10.09 -32.97
C GLY A 255 -3.49 9.83 -34.20
N THR A 256 -3.14 10.37 -35.38
CA THR A 256 -3.88 10.11 -36.63
C THR A 256 -3.54 8.78 -37.28
N PHE A 257 -2.48 8.10 -36.82
CA PHE A 257 -2.15 6.75 -37.31
C PHE A 257 -3.00 5.71 -36.56
N GLN A 258 -3.61 4.77 -37.31
CA GLN A 258 -4.52 3.77 -36.73
C GLN A 258 -3.89 2.97 -35.59
N ALA A 259 -2.62 2.53 -35.74
CA ALA A 259 -1.94 1.76 -34.69
C ALA A 259 -1.85 2.51 -33.36
N THR A 260 -1.59 3.83 -33.38
CA THR A 260 -1.61 4.67 -32.19
C THR A 260 -3.04 4.86 -31.66
N GLY A 261 -3.99 5.13 -32.56
CA GLY A 261 -5.40 5.30 -32.21
C GLY A 261 -6.00 4.04 -31.54
N PHE A 262 -5.68 2.85 -32.03
CA PHE A 262 -6.14 1.59 -31.42
C PHE A 262 -5.56 1.38 -30.03
N LYS A 263 -4.26 1.65 -29.81
CA LYS A 263 -3.67 1.59 -28.47
C LYS A 263 -4.42 2.50 -27.49
N LEU A 264 -4.67 3.76 -27.87
CA LEU A 264 -5.39 4.72 -27.02
C LEU A 264 -6.82 4.27 -26.72
N ALA A 265 -7.51 3.68 -27.70
CA ALA A 265 -8.85 3.13 -27.53
C ALA A 265 -8.86 1.93 -26.57
N ASP A 266 -7.91 1.00 -26.71
CA ASP A 266 -7.74 -0.16 -25.84
C ASP A 266 -7.43 0.26 -24.39
N MET A 267 -6.55 1.25 -24.21
CA MET A 267 -6.24 1.83 -22.89
C MET A 267 -7.50 2.39 -22.23
N LYS A 268 -8.30 3.18 -22.96
CA LYS A 268 -9.55 3.75 -22.43
C LYS A 268 -10.58 2.69 -22.09
N MET A 269 -10.74 1.69 -22.94
CA MET A 269 -11.68 0.58 -22.73
C MET A 269 -11.32 -0.22 -21.48
N ASN A 270 -10.03 -0.61 -21.34
CA ASN A 270 -9.57 -1.38 -20.19
C ASN A 270 -9.65 -0.58 -18.88
N LEU A 271 -9.32 0.72 -18.91
CA LEU A 271 -9.51 1.60 -17.75
C LEU A 271 -10.99 1.65 -17.33
N ARG A 272 -11.91 1.76 -18.29
CA ARG A 272 -13.36 1.75 -17.98
C ARG A 272 -13.81 0.43 -17.36
N ALA A 273 -13.30 -0.70 -17.85
CA ALA A 273 -13.58 -2.01 -17.26
C ALA A 273 -13.03 -2.11 -15.83
N ALA A 274 -11.81 -1.62 -15.59
CA ALA A 274 -11.21 -1.57 -14.25
C ALA A 274 -12.04 -0.74 -13.27
N ASP A 275 -12.45 0.47 -13.66
CA ASP A 275 -13.32 1.33 -12.84
C ASP A 275 -14.62 0.62 -12.42
N LEU A 276 -15.21 -0.15 -13.33
CA LEU A 276 -16.45 -0.91 -13.04
C LEU A 276 -16.21 -2.08 -12.09
N LEU A 277 -15.08 -2.79 -12.21
CA LEU A 277 -14.73 -3.88 -11.29
C LEU A 277 -14.47 -3.35 -9.87
N VAL A 278 -13.74 -2.23 -9.74
CA VAL A 278 -13.51 -1.59 -8.45
C VAL A 278 -14.83 -1.17 -7.82
N LYS A 279 -15.72 -0.54 -8.61
CA LYS A 279 -17.04 -0.12 -8.13
C LYS A 279 -17.88 -1.29 -7.67
N ASP A 280 -17.96 -2.38 -8.43
CA ASP A 280 -18.73 -3.58 -8.07
C ASP A 280 -18.23 -4.19 -6.74
N ALA A 281 -16.90 -4.31 -6.58
CA ALA A 281 -16.32 -4.82 -5.34
C ALA A 281 -16.62 -3.92 -4.13
N VAL A 282 -16.62 -2.59 -4.30
CA VAL A 282 -17.01 -1.63 -3.27
C VAL A 282 -18.49 -1.75 -2.91
N ASP A 283 -19.37 -1.86 -3.91
CA ASP A 283 -20.82 -2.04 -3.68
C ASP A 283 -21.09 -3.35 -2.90
N ARG A 284 -20.36 -4.43 -3.23
CA ARG A 284 -20.41 -5.71 -2.48
C ARG A 284 -19.90 -5.56 -1.05
N ALA A 285 -18.80 -4.82 -0.84
CA ALA A 285 -18.26 -4.55 0.50
C ALA A 285 -19.29 -3.79 1.36
N LEU A 286 -19.94 -2.76 0.81
CA LEU A 286 -20.99 -1.98 1.50
C LEU A 286 -22.20 -2.82 1.87
N SER A 287 -22.56 -3.80 1.02
CA SER A 287 -23.67 -4.73 1.29
C SER A 287 -23.30 -5.93 2.18
N GLY A 288 -22.04 -6.02 2.61
CA GLY A 288 -21.51 -7.15 3.39
C GLY A 288 -21.42 -8.47 2.60
N GLN A 289 -21.40 -8.41 1.26
CA GLN A 289 -21.36 -9.57 0.35
C GLN A 289 -19.99 -9.75 -0.32
N MET A 290 -19.00 -8.93 0.03
CA MET A 290 -17.66 -9.02 -0.54
C MET A 290 -17.00 -10.35 -0.19
N MET A 291 -16.42 -11.00 -1.19
CA MET A 291 -15.63 -12.23 -1.09
C MET A 291 -14.16 -11.93 -1.35
N ASP A 292 -13.25 -12.81 -0.91
CA ASP A 292 -11.81 -12.73 -1.22
C ASP A 292 -11.56 -12.72 -2.74
N GLU A 293 -12.41 -13.41 -3.50
CA GLU A 293 -12.39 -13.45 -4.96
C GLU A 293 -12.59 -12.06 -5.59
N ASP A 294 -13.49 -11.23 -5.05
CA ASP A 294 -13.74 -9.87 -5.56
C ASP A 294 -12.49 -9.00 -5.44
N ALA A 295 -11.81 -9.07 -4.28
CA ALA A 295 -10.56 -8.36 -4.05
C ALA A 295 -9.42 -8.85 -4.96
N ALA A 296 -9.35 -10.17 -5.20
CA ALA A 296 -8.36 -10.78 -6.09
C ALA A 296 -8.59 -10.35 -7.54
N ILE A 297 -9.81 -10.40 -8.05
CA ILE A 297 -10.18 -9.97 -9.41
C ILE A 297 -9.80 -8.50 -9.63
N VAL A 298 -10.17 -7.61 -8.69
CA VAL A 298 -9.85 -6.19 -8.77
C VAL A 298 -8.34 -5.98 -8.82
N LYS A 299 -7.60 -6.59 -7.89
CA LYS A 299 -6.16 -6.41 -7.79
C LYS A 299 -5.43 -6.88 -9.06
N ILE A 300 -5.73 -8.07 -9.54
CA ILE A 300 -5.10 -8.63 -10.75
C ILE A 300 -5.44 -7.76 -11.95
N PHE A 301 -6.73 -7.55 -12.23
CA PHE A 301 -7.14 -6.84 -13.44
C PHE A 301 -6.58 -5.43 -13.49
N CYS A 302 -6.71 -4.66 -12.39
CA CYS A 302 -6.29 -3.26 -12.36
C CYS A 302 -4.77 -3.10 -12.44
N SER A 303 -3.99 -3.96 -11.78
CA SER A 303 -2.53 -3.87 -11.82
C SER A 303 -1.96 -4.29 -13.19
N GLU A 304 -2.51 -5.32 -13.83
CA GLU A 304 -2.11 -5.74 -15.18
C GLU A 304 -2.53 -4.69 -16.22
N MET A 305 -3.74 -4.16 -16.13
CA MET A 305 -4.23 -3.06 -16.98
C MET A 305 -3.29 -1.85 -16.88
N LEU A 306 -2.95 -1.41 -15.66
CA LEU A 306 -2.06 -0.27 -15.44
C LEU A 306 -0.69 -0.49 -16.08
N ASN A 307 -0.08 -1.67 -15.90
CA ASN A 307 1.22 -1.98 -16.50
C ASN A 307 1.17 -1.89 -18.01
N LYS A 308 0.10 -2.44 -18.64
CA LYS A 308 -0.08 -2.35 -20.09
C LYS A 308 -0.28 -0.91 -20.56
N VAL A 309 -1.09 -0.13 -19.87
CA VAL A 309 -1.33 1.30 -20.18
C VAL A 309 -0.02 2.09 -20.09
N ALA A 310 0.79 1.84 -19.06
CA ALA A 310 2.08 2.51 -18.88
C ALA A 310 3.08 2.15 -19.98
N ASP A 311 3.20 0.87 -20.32
CA ASP A 311 4.11 0.37 -21.34
C ASP A 311 3.71 0.89 -22.75
N ASP A 312 2.44 0.81 -23.09
CA ASP A 312 1.92 1.36 -24.35
C ASP A 312 2.15 2.89 -24.45
N THR A 313 2.08 3.60 -23.33
CA THR A 313 2.35 5.06 -23.31
C THR A 313 3.82 5.36 -23.52
N VAL A 314 4.74 4.64 -22.86
CA VAL A 314 6.20 4.76 -23.14
C VAL A 314 6.44 4.52 -24.64
N GLN A 315 5.81 3.51 -25.23
CA GLN A 315 5.93 3.22 -26.66
C GLN A 315 5.38 4.36 -27.55
N ILE A 316 4.26 5.00 -27.16
CA ILE A 316 3.69 6.16 -27.88
C ILE A 316 4.61 7.37 -27.79
N PHE A 317 5.27 7.60 -26.65
CA PHE A 317 6.26 8.67 -26.47
C PHE A 317 7.54 8.42 -27.27
N GLY A 318 7.85 7.15 -27.62
CA GLY A 318 9.08 6.77 -28.28
C GLY A 318 10.29 7.05 -27.38
N GLY A 319 11.42 7.50 -27.93
CA GLY A 319 12.63 7.78 -27.16
C GLY A 319 12.42 8.73 -25.98
N MET A 320 11.49 9.69 -26.10
CA MET A 320 11.17 10.60 -25.00
C MET A 320 10.53 9.89 -23.81
N GLY A 321 9.84 8.78 -24.01
CA GLY A 321 9.24 8.00 -22.93
C GLY A 321 10.23 7.35 -21.96
N LEU A 322 11.53 7.35 -22.31
CA LEU A 322 12.62 6.81 -21.49
C LEU A 322 13.45 7.91 -20.82
N MET A 323 13.10 9.18 -21.05
CA MET A 323 13.86 10.31 -20.51
C MET A 323 13.30 10.73 -19.15
N GLU A 324 14.20 10.96 -18.17
CA GLU A 324 13.83 11.33 -16.79
C GLU A 324 13.06 12.65 -16.68
N GLU A 325 13.13 13.52 -17.70
CA GLU A 325 12.34 14.76 -17.76
C GLU A 325 10.87 14.52 -18.05
N MET A 326 10.51 13.32 -18.50
CA MET A 326 9.13 12.98 -18.84
C MET A 326 8.48 12.19 -17.69
N PRO A 327 7.30 12.60 -17.21
CA PRO A 327 6.67 11.94 -16.06
C PRO A 327 6.31 10.47 -16.33
N ILE A 328 6.20 10.07 -17.60
CA ILE A 328 5.79 8.72 -17.97
C ILE A 328 6.82 7.65 -17.58
N GLU A 329 8.13 7.93 -17.63
CA GLU A 329 9.15 6.97 -17.26
C GLU A 329 9.02 6.56 -15.78
N ARG A 330 8.78 7.54 -14.89
CA ARG A 330 8.52 7.31 -13.47
C ARG A 330 7.23 6.53 -13.25
N LEU A 331 6.14 6.95 -13.90
CA LEU A 331 4.84 6.28 -13.79
C LEU A 331 4.91 4.82 -14.30
N TRP A 332 5.72 4.57 -15.33
CA TRP A 332 5.99 3.22 -15.83
C TRP A 332 6.78 2.37 -14.81
N ARG A 333 7.84 2.91 -14.22
CA ARG A 333 8.57 2.22 -13.12
C ARG A 333 7.66 1.92 -11.94
N ASP A 334 6.83 2.88 -11.55
CA ASP A 334 5.91 2.75 -10.42
C ASP A 334 4.82 1.70 -10.70
N SER A 335 4.32 1.62 -11.93
CA SER A 335 3.29 0.64 -12.31
C SER A 335 3.74 -0.82 -12.09
N ARG A 336 5.05 -1.09 -12.17
CA ARG A 336 5.58 -2.45 -12.07
C ARG A 336 5.43 -3.04 -10.67
N LEU A 337 5.48 -2.23 -9.63
CA LEU A 337 5.30 -2.66 -8.23
C LEU A 337 3.89 -3.17 -7.96
N GLU A 338 2.89 -2.58 -8.60
CA GLU A 338 1.47 -2.90 -8.38
C GLU A 338 1.12 -4.37 -8.63
N ARG A 339 1.90 -5.06 -9.45
CA ARG A 339 1.74 -6.49 -9.73
C ARG A 339 2.38 -7.39 -8.68
N ILE A 340 3.14 -6.83 -7.72
CA ILE A 340 3.98 -7.59 -6.78
C ILE A 340 3.48 -7.47 -5.34
N TRP A 341 3.27 -6.24 -4.85
CA TRP A 341 2.88 -6.02 -3.47
C TRP A 341 1.43 -6.46 -3.19
N ASP A 342 1.07 -6.60 -1.91
CA ASP A 342 -0.24 -7.10 -1.45
C ASP A 342 -0.67 -8.44 -2.07
N GLY A 343 0.33 -9.23 -2.46
CA GLY A 343 0.22 -10.49 -3.20
C GLY A 343 0.54 -10.30 -4.68
N THR A 344 1.42 -11.17 -5.21
CA THR A 344 1.73 -11.13 -6.66
C THR A 344 0.52 -11.50 -7.50
N SER A 345 0.55 -11.19 -8.81
CA SER A 345 -0.54 -11.56 -9.72
C SER A 345 -0.80 -13.06 -9.76
N GLU A 346 0.19 -13.89 -9.40
CA GLU A 346 0.09 -15.35 -9.38
C GLU A 346 -0.55 -15.89 -8.08
N ILE A 347 -0.64 -15.11 -7.01
CA ILE A 347 -1.18 -15.49 -5.68
C ILE A 347 -2.58 -14.92 -5.48
#